data_b41f0a65579df0a05e5648c87ea864c2
#
_entry.id   b41f0a65579df0a05e5648c87ea864c2
#
_cell.length_a   1.000
_cell.length_b   1.000
_cell.length_c   1.000
_cell.angle_alpha   90.00
_cell.angle_beta   90.00
_cell.angle_gamma   90.00
#
_symmetry.space_group_name_H-M   'P 1'
#
loop_
_entity.id
_entity.type
_entity.pdbx_description
1 polymer ?
#
loop_
_entity_poly.entity_id
_entity_poly.type
_entity_poly.pdbx_seq_one_letter_code
_entity_poly.pdbx_strand_id
1 'polypeptide(L)'
;MLEEEMMADSAATPLVGLGKISTLAERYTDLEEDIKGVEARLKVLKEQAREIAEKQLPDAMAEVGMAKFTLTDGSEVTVKPFYSAKISDEKREECFGWLQGNGHEALIKEEVVLAFNRGEREKAEEFKAWLDKQSMDYSGKMGVHPQTLTAFVKEQVESGAEFPLELFNVYIGQIAKIKRSKS
;
A
#
# COMPACT_ATOMS: atom_id res chain seq x y z
N MET A 1 -7.16 -63.32 -1.24
CA MET A 1 -6.17 -62.62 -2.07
C MET A 1 -6.68 -61.32 -2.69
N LEU A 2 -7.92 -61.15 -3.07
CA LEU A 2 -8.42 -59.88 -3.65
C LEU A 2 -8.81 -58.81 -2.58
N GLU A 3 -9.08 -59.21 -1.34
CA GLU A 3 -9.40 -58.26 -0.23
C GLU A 3 -8.18 -57.68 0.45
N GLU A 4 -7.01 -58.32 0.41
CA GLU A 4 -5.74 -57.82 0.95
C GLU A 4 -5.10 -56.74 0.07
N GLU A 5 -5.25 -56.81 -1.26
CA GLU A 5 -4.75 -55.76 -2.15
C GLU A 5 -5.55 -54.46 -2.10
N MET A 6 -6.85 -54.49 -1.79
CA MET A 6 -7.65 -53.27 -1.64
C MET A 6 -7.38 -52.50 -0.33
N MET A 7 -6.87 -53.15 0.72
CA MET A 7 -6.51 -52.45 1.96
C MET A 7 -5.13 -51.79 1.94
N ALA A 8 -4.20 -52.21 1.09
CA ALA A 8 -2.87 -51.64 0.99
C ALA A 8 -2.86 -50.28 0.27
N ASP A 9 -3.77 -50.05 -0.67
CA ASP A 9 -3.80 -48.79 -1.47
C ASP A 9 -4.48 -47.61 -0.73
N SER A 10 -5.32 -47.91 0.27
CA SER A 10 -6.00 -46.87 1.11
C SER A 10 -5.11 -46.20 2.15
N ALA A 11 -3.98 -46.80 2.55
CA ALA A 11 -3.09 -46.28 3.58
C ALA A 11 -1.94 -45.42 3.03
N ALA A 12 -1.59 -45.57 1.76
CA ALA A 12 -0.49 -44.82 1.13
C ALA A 12 -0.91 -43.42 0.66
N THR A 13 -2.17 -43.21 0.31
CA THR A 13 -2.69 -41.95 -0.21
C THR A 13 -2.61 -40.77 0.79
N PRO A 14 -2.87 -40.94 2.12
CA PRO A 14 -2.73 -39.84 3.07
C PRO A 14 -1.30 -39.38 3.30
N LEU A 15 -0.32 -40.29 3.30
CA LEU A 15 1.09 -39.96 3.54
C LEU A 15 1.72 -39.17 2.38
N VAL A 16 1.40 -39.51 1.15
CA VAL A 16 1.85 -38.77 -0.04
C VAL A 16 1.22 -37.37 -0.07
N GLY A 17 -0.03 -37.25 0.35
CA GLY A 17 -0.72 -35.95 0.47
C GLY A 17 -0.10 -35.05 1.53
N LEU A 18 0.26 -35.57 2.69
CA LEU A 18 0.92 -34.82 3.76
C LEU A 18 2.32 -34.33 3.37
N GLY A 19 3.10 -35.14 2.66
CA GLY A 19 4.41 -34.71 2.14
C GLY A 19 4.29 -33.54 1.16
N LYS A 20 3.32 -33.55 0.27
CA LYS A 20 3.06 -32.43 -0.64
C LYS A 20 2.64 -31.17 0.09
N ILE A 21 1.80 -31.28 1.13
CA ILE A 21 1.37 -30.14 1.95
C ILE A 21 2.57 -29.54 2.69
N SER A 22 3.43 -30.37 3.31
CA SER A 22 4.65 -29.90 3.98
C SER A 22 5.57 -29.13 3.03
N THR A 23 5.85 -29.69 1.86
CA THR A 23 6.69 -29.03 0.85
C THR A 23 6.12 -27.69 0.39
N LEU A 24 4.81 -27.59 0.21
CA LEU A 24 4.16 -26.33 -0.17
C LEU A 24 4.22 -25.28 0.98
N ALA A 25 4.08 -25.73 2.21
CA ALA A 25 4.18 -24.85 3.38
C ALA A 25 5.60 -24.32 3.59
N GLU A 26 6.62 -25.17 3.42
CA GLU A 26 8.03 -24.79 3.45
C GLU A 26 8.33 -23.78 2.33
N ARG A 27 7.96 -24.10 1.11
CA ARG A 27 8.15 -23.20 -0.03
C ARG A 27 7.45 -21.84 0.16
N TYR A 28 6.25 -21.82 0.74
CA TYR A 28 5.56 -20.58 1.04
C TYR A 28 6.35 -19.75 2.06
N THR A 29 6.88 -20.39 3.09
CA THR A 29 7.71 -19.73 4.12
C THR A 29 8.99 -19.17 3.53
N ASP A 30 9.68 -19.93 2.69
CA ASP A 30 10.91 -19.49 2.00
C ASP A 30 10.63 -18.27 1.11
N LEU A 31 9.53 -18.29 0.34
CA LEU A 31 9.13 -17.14 -0.47
C LEU A 31 8.82 -15.89 0.36
N GLU A 32 8.20 -16.02 1.53
CA GLU A 32 7.98 -14.88 2.43
C GLU A 32 9.31 -14.30 2.95
N GLU A 33 10.31 -15.14 3.21
CA GLU A 33 11.64 -14.70 3.64
C GLU A 33 12.41 -14.02 2.50
N ASP A 34 12.37 -14.59 1.32
CA ASP A 34 12.98 -14.02 0.12
C ASP A 34 12.37 -12.64 -0.20
N ILE A 35 11.05 -12.50 -0.14
CA ILE A 35 10.36 -11.21 -0.34
C ILE A 35 10.90 -10.16 0.63
N LYS A 36 10.97 -10.48 1.92
CA LYS A 36 11.52 -9.57 2.94
C LYS A 36 12.98 -9.19 2.65
N GLY A 37 13.78 -10.16 2.23
CA GLY A 37 15.18 -9.94 1.86
C GLY A 37 15.32 -9.00 0.65
N VAL A 38 14.51 -9.20 -0.37
CA VAL A 38 14.48 -8.34 -1.56
C VAL A 38 13.99 -6.93 -1.24
N GLU A 39 12.97 -6.78 -0.41
CA GLU A 39 12.47 -5.47 0.04
C GLU A 39 13.53 -4.69 0.82
N ALA A 40 14.23 -5.36 1.75
CA ALA A 40 15.33 -4.76 2.49
C ALA A 40 16.47 -4.33 1.56
N ARG A 41 16.87 -5.19 0.60
CA ARG A 41 17.88 -4.87 -0.39
C ARG A 41 17.46 -3.71 -1.29
N LEU A 42 16.21 -3.67 -1.73
CA LEU A 42 15.67 -2.56 -2.54
C LEU A 42 15.78 -1.23 -1.79
N LYS A 43 15.50 -1.22 -0.48
CA LYS A 43 15.64 -0.02 0.35
C LYS A 43 17.10 0.48 0.36
N VAL A 44 18.06 -0.43 0.56
CA VAL A 44 19.50 -0.09 0.56
C VAL A 44 19.95 0.45 -0.80
N LEU A 45 19.54 -0.21 -1.89
CA LEU A 45 19.89 0.23 -3.24
C LEU A 45 19.33 1.62 -3.57
N LYS A 46 18.10 1.92 -3.15
CA LYS A 46 17.49 3.25 -3.30
C LYS A 46 18.27 4.32 -2.56
N GLU A 47 18.73 4.02 -1.33
CA GLU A 47 19.52 4.97 -0.56
C GLU A 47 20.92 5.20 -1.17
N GLN A 48 21.58 4.14 -1.63
CA GLN A 48 22.85 4.26 -2.35
C GLN A 48 22.71 5.08 -3.64
N ALA A 49 21.68 4.80 -4.43
CA ALA A 49 21.42 5.56 -5.66
C ALA A 49 21.17 7.04 -5.36
N ARG A 50 20.43 7.34 -4.30
CA ARG A 50 20.17 8.69 -3.85
C ARG A 50 21.45 9.39 -3.39
N GLU A 51 22.29 8.72 -2.62
CA GLU A 51 23.55 9.29 -2.16
C GLU A 51 24.51 9.63 -3.33
N ILE A 52 24.56 8.75 -4.33
CA ILE A 52 25.34 9.03 -5.55
C ILE A 52 24.76 10.25 -6.29
N ALA A 53 23.44 10.29 -6.48
CA ALA A 53 22.78 11.34 -7.27
C ALA A 53 22.77 12.71 -6.57
N GLU A 54 22.62 12.74 -5.24
CA GLU A 54 22.46 14.00 -4.48
C GLU A 54 23.77 14.54 -3.89
N LYS A 55 24.82 13.69 -3.76
CA LYS A 55 26.09 14.09 -3.16
C LYS A 55 27.29 13.75 -4.04
N GLN A 56 27.60 12.45 -4.21
CA GLN A 56 28.89 12.03 -4.78
C GLN A 56 29.07 12.56 -6.20
N LEU A 57 28.04 12.48 -7.05
CA LEU A 57 28.13 12.93 -8.44
C LEU A 57 28.19 14.47 -8.55
N PRO A 58 27.34 15.24 -7.84
CA PRO A 58 27.49 16.70 -7.80
C PRO A 58 28.83 17.17 -7.26
N ASP A 59 29.34 16.57 -6.18
CA ASP A 59 30.60 16.93 -5.58
C ASP A 59 31.77 16.64 -6.54
N ALA A 60 31.83 15.47 -7.15
CA ALA A 60 32.86 15.14 -8.13
C ALA A 60 32.82 16.03 -9.37
N MET A 61 31.63 16.42 -9.84
CA MET A 61 31.49 17.35 -10.96
C MET A 61 31.91 18.75 -10.58
N ALA A 62 31.65 19.20 -9.36
CA ALA A 62 32.07 20.49 -8.85
C ALA A 62 33.59 20.58 -8.74
N GLU A 63 34.28 19.52 -8.27
CA GLU A 63 35.75 19.47 -8.18
C GLU A 63 36.44 19.69 -9.54
N VAL A 64 35.84 19.21 -10.63
CA VAL A 64 36.38 19.41 -12.00
C VAL A 64 35.74 20.60 -12.72
N GLY A 65 34.90 21.39 -12.05
CA GLY A 65 34.22 22.55 -12.61
C GLY A 65 33.24 22.26 -13.74
N MET A 66 32.67 21.08 -13.75
CA MET A 66 31.71 20.62 -14.78
C MET A 66 30.27 20.66 -14.26
N ALA A 67 29.39 21.35 -14.98
CA ALA A 67 27.94 21.33 -14.68
C ALA A 67 27.18 20.28 -15.52
N LYS A 68 27.83 19.74 -16.55
CA LYS A 68 27.23 18.82 -17.50
C LYS A 68 28.27 17.97 -18.21
N PHE A 69 27.99 16.70 -18.47
CA PHE A 69 28.78 15.85 -19.36
C PHE A 69 27.93 14.76 -20.02
N THR A 70 28.47 14.15 -21.08
CA THR A 70 27.79 13.09 -21.80
C THR A 70 28.51 11.77 -21.59
N LEU A 71 27.77 10.73 -21.24
CA LEU A 71 28.28 9.37 -21.10
C LEU A 71 28.57 8.75 -22.49
N THR A 72 29.29 7.64 -22.50
CA THR A 72 29.65 6.93 -23.73
C THR A 72 28.44 6.34 -24.49
N ASP A 73 27.34 6.12 -23.80
CA ASP A 73 26.07 5.67 -24.38
C ASP A 73 25.20 6.82 -24.93
N GLY A 74 25.68 8.06 -24.84
CA GLY A 74 24.99 9.26 -25.28
C GLY A 74 24.08 9.89 -24.20
N SER A 75 23.96 9.28 -23.02
CA SER A 75 23.19 9.86 -21.91
C SER A 75 23.84 11.11 -21.37
N GLU A 76 23.02 12.12 -21.06
CA GLU A 76 23.48 13.40 -20.53
C GLU A 76 23.31 13.47 -19.02
N VAL A 77 24.37 13.79 -18.30
CA VAL A 77 24.37 14.06 -16.87
C VAL A 77 24.47 15.58 -16.65
N THR A 78 23.52 16.13 -15.90
CA THR A 78 23.50 17.56 -15.57
C THR A 78 23.26 17.74 -14.08
N VAL A 79 24.09 18.55 -13.42
CA VAL A 79 23.87 18.94 -12.03
C VAL A 79 23.03 20.22 -11.99
N LYS A 80 21.96 20.20 -11.23
CA LYS A 80 21.07 21.36 -11.01
C LYS A 80 20.83 21.54 -9.52
N PRO A 81 20.65 22.77 -9.04
CA PRO A 81 20.24 23.01 -7.65
C PRO A 81 18.95 22.22 -7.34
N PHE A 82 18.95 21.56 -6.21
CA PHE A 82 17.80 20.82 -5.70
C PHE A 82 17.41 21.35 -4.32
N TYR A 83 16.15 21.69 -4.14
CA TYR A 83 15.60 22.17 -2.89
C TYR A 83 14.48 21.24 -2.45
N SER A 84 14.56 20.74 -1.22
CA SER A 84 13.53 19.93 -0.61
C SER A 84 13.17 20.51 0.75
N ALA A 85 11.89 20.72 0.97
CA ALA A 85 11.38 21.18 2.26
C ALA A 85 10.22 20.30 2.68
N LYS A 86 10.17 19.98 3.97
CA LYS A 86 9.07 19.23 4.57
C LYS A 86 8.79 19.78 5.97
N ILE A 87 7.54 20.09 6.23
CA ILE A 87 7.08 20.45 7.57
C ILE A 87 6.80 19.15 8.34
N SER A 88 7.55 18.91 9.42
CA SER A 88 7.28 17.80 10.33
C SER A 88 6.09 18.12 11.24
N ASP A 89 5.40 17.09 11.73
CA ASP A 89 4.25 17.28 12.61
C ASP A 89 4.61 18.07 13.88
N GLU A 90 5.81 17.83 14.44
CA GLU A 90 6.32 18.52 15.63
C GLU A 90 6.57 20.01 15.43
N LYS A 91 6.90 20.45 14.21
CA LYS A 91 7.20 21.84 13.87
C LYS A 91 6.08 22.53 13.08
N ARG A 92 4.97 21.87 12.92
CA ARG A 92 3.86 22.37 12.08
C ARG A 92 3.36 23.73 12.52
N GLU A 93 3.07 23.90 13.80
CA GLU A 93 2.56 25.18 14.35
C GLU A 93 3.57 26.30 14.20
N GLU A 94 4.85 26.03 14.48
CA GLU A 94 5.93 27.00 14.34
C GLU A 94 6.10 27.45 12.88
N CYS A 95 6.11 26.47 11.95
CA CYS A 95 6.23 26.75 10.51
C CYS A 95 5.03 27.55 9.99
N PHE A 96 3.81 27.20 10.40
CA PHE A 96 2.61 27.93 9.99
C PHE A 96 2.58 29.34 10.58
N GLY A 97 2.95 29.52 11.85
CA GLY A 97 3.10 30.83 12.47
C GLY A 97 4.12 31.70 11.75
N TRP A 98 5.25 31.12 11.33
CA TRP A 98 6.26 31.81 10.54
C TRP A 98 5.72 32.25 9.17
N LEU A 99 5.03 31.35 8.45
CA LEU A 99 4.43 31.66 7.15
C LEU A 99 3.41 32.79 7.24
N GLN A 100 2.52 32.75 8.24
CA GLN A 100 1.53 33.79 8.48
C GLN A 100 2.17 35.13 8.86
N GLY A 101 3.13 35.13 9.77
CA GLY A 101 3.81 36.33 10.24
C GLY A 101 4.66 37.00 9.15
N ASN A 102 5.05 36.28 8.10
CA ASN A 102 5.84 36.79 6.98
C ASN A 102 5.02 37.02 5.67
N GLY A 103 3.70 36.96 5.74
CA GLY A 103 2.82 37.26 4.61
C GLY A 103 2.72 36.12 3.58
N HIS A 104 3.03 34.90 3.99
CA HIS A 104 2.99 33.69 3.13
C HIS A 104 1.81 32.77 3.48
N GLU A 105 0.80 33.28 4.14
CA GLU A 105 -0.39 32.50 4.54
C GLU A 105 -1.11 31.81 3.38
N ALA A 106 -1.03 32.37 2.18
CA ALA A 106 -1.60 31.78 0.96
C ALA A 106 -0.99 30.42 0.56
N LEU A 107 0.16 30.07 1.14
CA LEU A 107 0.74 28.74 0.97
C LEU A 107 0.10 27.67 1.85
N ILE A 108 -0.63 28.09 2.90
CA ILE A 108 -1.29 27.19 3.84
C ILE A 108 -2.64 26.81 3.26
N LYS A 109 -2.77 25.52 2.90
CA LYS A 109 -4.06 24.95 2.53
C LYS A 109 -4.70 24.34 3.76
N GLU A 110 -5.89 24.80 4.09
CA GLU A 110 -6.73 24.17 5.11
C GLU A 110 -7.77 23.28 4.44
N GLU A 111 -7.90 22.06 4.92
CA GLU A 111 -8.87 21.09 4.45
C GLU A 111 -9.76 20.67 5.61
N VAL A 112 -11.05 20.91 5.48
CA VAL A 112 -12.05 20.48 6.46
C VAL A 112 -12.74 19.22 5.95
N VAL A 113 -12.59 18.12 6.68
CA VAL A 113 -13.20 16.84 6.34
C VAL A 113 -14.38 16.58 7.26
N LEU A 114 -15.58 16.49 6.68
CA LEU A 114 -16.78 16.10 7.38
C LEU A 114 -17.13 14.65 7.02
N ALA A 115 -17.40 13.84 8.03
CA ALA A 115 -17.82 12.46 7.87
C ALA A 115 -19.26 12.28 8.33
N PHE A 116 -20.10 11.74 7.47
CA PHE A 116 -21.46 11.34 7.79
C PHE A 116 -21.48 9.83 8.03
N ASN A 117 -22.17 9.41 9.09
CA ASN A 117 -22.27 8.00 9.47
C ASN A 117 -23.25 7.24 8.57
N ARG A 118 -23.31 5.94 8.78
CA ARG A 118 -24.29 5.07 8.10
C ARG A 118 -25.71 5.56 8.44
N GLY A 119 -26.55 5.65 7.41
CA GLY A 119 -27.95 6.12 7.55
C GLY A 119 -28.09 7.65 7.52
N GLU A 120 -27.00 8.42 7.52
CA GLU A 120 -27.06 9.91 7.50
C GLU A 120 -26.94 10.47 6.07
N ARG A 121 -27.34 9.72 5.07
CA ARG A 121 -27.25 10.14 3.66
C ARG A 121 -28.04 11.43 3.39
N GLU A 122 -29.23 11.55 3.96
CA GLU A 122 -30.08 12.75 3.80
C GLU A 122 -29.36 14.00 4.32
N LYS A 123 -28.76 13.93 5.51
CA LYS A 123 -27.98 15.03 6.07
C LYS A 123 -26.78 15.39 5.19
N ALA A 124 -26.12 14.40 4.59
CA ALA A 124 -25.02 14.65 3.69
C ALA A 124 -25.48 15.40 2.43
N GLU A 125 -26.62 15.03 1.86
CA GLU A 125 -27.18 15.72 0.67
C GLU A 125 -27.69 17.13 1.03
N GLU A 126 -28.31 17.32 2.18
CA GLU A 126 -28.70 18.65 2.68
C GLU A 126 -27.47 19.56 2.84
N PHE A 127 -26.39 19.01 3.40
CA PHE A 127 -25.15 19.77 3.60
C PHE A 127 -24.48 20.15 2.27
N LYS A 128 -24.45 19.24 1.30
CA LYS A 128 -23.97 19.54 -0.06
C LYS A 128 -24.79 20.64 -0.71
N ALA A 129 -26.10 20.55 -0.64
CA ALA A 129 -27.00 21.59 -1.16
C ALA A 129 -26.79 22.96 -0.49
N TRP A 130 -26.42 22.97 0.79
CA TRP A 130 -26.05 24.20 1.49
C TRP A 130 -24.72 24.76 0.97
N LEU A 131 -23.68 23.92 0.76
CA LEU A 131 -22.40 24.32 0.16
C LEU A 131 -22.58 24.91 -1.23
N ASP A 132 -23.40 24.27 -2.07
CA ASP A 132 -23.74 24.76 -3.42
C ASP A 132 -24.34 26.17 -3.36
N LYS A 133 -25.26 26.43 -2.42
CA LYS A 133 -25.84 27.77 -2.21
C LYS A 133 -24.82 28.82 -1.77
N GLN A 134 -23.74 28.39 -1.08
CA GLN A 134 -22.66 29.28 -0.69
C GLN A 134 -21.58 29.43 -1.77
N SER A 135 -21.76 28.78 -2.93
CA SER A 135 -20.74 28.71 -4.00
C SER A 135 -19.38 28.19 -3.51
N MET A 136 -19.40 27.26 -2.56
CA MET A 136 -18.21 26.62 -2.01
C MET A 136 -17.92 25.32 -2.78
N ASP A 137 -16.71 25.21 -3.29
CA ASP A 137 -16.25 23.95 -3.90
C ASP A 137 -16.05 22.89 -2.85
N TYR A 138 -16.55 21.69 -3.08
CA TYR A 138 -16.33 20.54 -2.21
C TYR A 138 -16.08 19.28 -2.99
N SER A 139 -15.41 18.33 -2.38
CA SER A 139 -15.28 16.97 -2.90
C SER A 139 -15.91 15.99 -1.93
N GLY A 140 -16.75 15.11 -2.45
CA GLY A 140 -17.39 14.06 -1.66
C GLY A 140 -16.97 12.67 -2.16
N LYS A 141 -16.63 11.77 -1.24
CA LYS A 141 -16.37 10.36 -1.55
C LYS A 141 -17.38 9.49 -0.82
N MET A 142 -18.14 8.72 -1.56
CA MET A 142 -19.04 7.71 -1.01
C MET A 142 -18.35 6.35 -1.11
N GLY A 143 -18.37 5.57 -0.05
CA GLY A 143 -17.74 4.26 -0.05
C GLY A 143 -18.20 3.38 1.12
N VAL A 144 -17.92 2.09 0.99
CA VAL A 144 -18.09 1.11 2.07
C VAL A 144 -16.69 0.68 2.51
N HIS A 145 -16.47 0.64 3.82
CA HIS A 145 -15.19 0.17 4.33
C HIS A 145 -14.96 -1.30 3.91
N PRO A 146 -13.78 -1.66 3.37
CA PRO A 146 -13.53 -3.01 2.83
C PRO A 146 -13.86 -4.15 3.81
N GLN A 147 -13.47 -4.04 5.07
CA GLN A 147 -13.78 -5.05 6.08
C GLN A 147 -15.28 -5.19 6.34
N THR A 148 -16.03 -4.08 6.30
CA THR A 148 -17.49 -4.10 6.44
C THR A 148 -18.15 -4.79 5.26
N LEU A 149 -17.68 -4.48 4.04
CA LEU A 149 -18.19 -5.13 2.83
C LEU A 149 -17.90 -6.63 2.86
N THR A 150 -16.67 -7.01 3.22
CA THR A 150 -16.26 -8.42 3.33
C THR A 150 -17.13 -9.18 4.37
N ALA A 151 -17.38 -8.58 5.54
CA ALA A 151 -18.22 -9.18 6.56
C ALA A 151 -19.67 -9.35 6.08
N PHE A 152 -20.21 -8.33 5.42
CA PHE A 152 -21.54 -8.37 4.85
C PHE A 152 -21.67 -9.45 3.77
N VAL A 153 -20.72 -9.48 2.81
CA VAL A 153 -20.70 -10.51 1.76
C VAL A 153 -20.64 -11.92 2.35
N LYS A 154 -19.78 -12.11 3.36
CA LYS A 154 -19.70 -13.39 4.07
C LYS A 154 -21.05 -13.80 4.65
N GLU A 155 -21.73 -12.91 5.36
CA GLU A 155 -23.04 -13.14 5.95
C GLU A 155 -24.10 -13.50 4.88
N GLN A 156 -24.12 -12.77 3.74
CA GLN A 156 -25.06 -13.05 2.65
C GLN A 156 -24.82 -14.44 2.04
N VAL A 157 -23.56 -14.79 1.79
CA VAL A 157 -23.20 -16.09 1.23
C VAL A 157 -23.49 -17.23 2.20
N GLU A 158 -23.16 -17.08 3.48
CA GLU A 158 -23.41 -18.10 4.51
C GLU A 158 -24.90 -18.31 4.81
N SER A 159 -25.72 -17.27 4.67
CA SER A 159 -27.18 -17.36 4.82
C SER A 159 -27.90 -17.95 3.60
N GLY A 160 -27.17 -18.16 2.49
CA GLY A 160 -27.76 -18.62 1.23
C GLY A 160 -28.61 -17.58 0.51
N ALA A 161 -28.46 -16.30 0.84
CA ALA A 161 -29.15 -15.22 0.18
C ALA A 161 -28.64 -15.06 -1.27
N GLU A 162 -29.53 -14.67 -2.18
CA GLU A 162 -29.16 -14.34 -3.53
C GLU A 162 -28.34 -13.03 -3.55
N PHE A 163 -27.02 -13.15 -3.74
CA PHE A 163 -26.10 -12.02 -3.74
C PHE A 163 -25.34 -11.93 -5.07
N PRO A 164 -25.27 -10.75 -5.72
CA PRO A 164 -24.64 -10.61 -7.03
C PRO A 164 -23.11 -10.62 -6.93
N LEU A 165 -22.51 -11.78 -6.78
CA LEU A 165 -21.07 -11.99 -6.57
C LEU A 165 -20.21 -11.33 -7.63
N GLU A 166 -20.59 -11.40 -8.90
CA GLU A 166 -19.84 -10.81 -10.02
C GLU A 166 -19.81 -9.28 -9.94
N LEU A 167 -20.94 -8.64 -9.57
CA LEU A 167 -21.01 -7.18 -9.44
C LEU A 167 -20.03 -6.63 -8.40
N PHE A 168 -19.81 -7.38 -7.33
CA PHE A 168 -18.91 -7.02 -6.24
C PHE A 168 -17.50 -7.62 -6.39
N ASN A 169 -17.21 -8.30 -7.50
CA ASN A 169 -15.95 -9.02 -7.73
C ASN A 169 -15.58 -9.92 -6.55
N VAL A 170 -16.57 -10.68 -6.03
CA VAL A 170 -16.36 -11.51 -4.85
C VAL A 170 -15.55 -12.74 -5.22
N TYR A 171 -14.42 -12.92 -4.56
CA TYR A 171 -13.65 -14.14 -4.60
C TYR A 171 -13.89 -14.94 -3.29
N ILE A 172 -14.37 -16.17 -3.42
CA ILE A 172 -14.55 -17.08 -2.31
C ILE A 172 -13.46 -18.14 -2.40
N GLY A 173 -12.56 -18.12 -1.45
CA GLY A 173 -11.44 -19.06 -1.43
C GLY A 173 -10.97 -19.35 -0.01
N GLN A 174 -10.01 -20.25 0.10
CA GLN A 174 -9.34 -20.60 1.35
C GLN A 174 -7.91 -20.12 1.30
N ILE A 175 -7.43 -19.56 2.41
CA ILE A 175 -6.03 -19.12 2.56
C ILE A 175 -5.38 -19.89 3.70
N ALA A 176 -4.21 -20.45 3.43
CA ALA A 176 -3.39 -21.07 4.46
C ALA A 176 -2.68 -20.00 5.30
N LYS A 177 -2.72 -20.15 6.63
CA LYS A 177 -1.97 -19.30 7.57
C LYS A 177 -1.00 -20.16 8.36
N ILE A 178 0.27 -19.84 8.27
CA ILE A 178 1.32 -20.52 9.01
C ILE A 178 1.62 -19.73 10.28
N LYS A 179 1.39 -20.34 11.46
CA LYS A 179 1.86 -19.79 12.73
C LYS A 179 3.26 -20.33 13.01
N ARG A 180 4.25 -19.46 13.00
CA ARG A 180 5.62 -19.84 13.39
C ARG A 180 5.68 -20.08 14.88
N SER A 181 6.31 -21.17 15.30
CA SER A 181 6.66 -21.40 16.71
C SER A 181 7.66 -20.33 17.13
N LYS A 182 7.41 -19.69 18.28
CA LYS A 182 8.44 -18.84 18.90
C LYS A 182 9.52 -19.77 19.47
N SER A 183 10.71 -19.71 18.90
CA SER A 183 11.90 -20.29 19.52
C SER A 183 12.27 -19.53 20.76
#